data_74ae66b24fdb8f00f9aa694aa4366850
#
_entry.id   74ae66b24fdb8f00f9aa694aa4366850
#
_cell.length_a   1.000
_cell.length_b   1.000
_cell.length_c   1.000
_cell.angle_alpha   90.00
_cell.angle_beta   90.00
_cell.angle_gamma   90.00
#
_symmetry.space_group_name_H-M   'P 1'
#
loop_
_entity.id
_entity.type
_entity.pdbx_description
1 polymer ?
#
loop_
_entity_poly.entity_id
_entity_poly.type
_entity_poly.pdbx_seq_one_letter_code
_entity_poly.pdbx_strand_id
1 'polypeptide(L)'
;MLQPKKTKFRRSQKGRMKGNAQRGNQLSFGSFGIKTLQSKWITGRQIEAARIAVTRYMQRQGQVWVRIFPDKPITKKPAEVRMGKGKGAPEGFVAPVTPGRILFEIEGVSFEVAKEALRLAAQKLPVTTKFVVRHDYDFNNENV
;
A
#
# COMPACT_ATOMS: atom_id res chain seq x y z
N MET A 1 1.32 1.36 14.71
CA MET A 1 0.89 1.78 13.37
C MET A 1 2.09 2.30 12.59
N LEU A 2 2.13 2.11 11.30
CA LEU A 2 3.26 2.52 10.47
C LEU A 2 3.41 4.03 10.44
N GLN A 3 4.57 4.52 10.83
CA GLN A 3 4.95 5.93 10.74
C GLN A 3 6.46 6.05 10.91
N PRO A 4 7.11 7.13 10.38
CA PRO A 4 8.53 7.33 10.59
C PRO A 4 8.84 7.55 12.06
N LYS A 5 9.95 6.98 12.54
CA LYS A 5 10.43 7.22 13.90
C LYS A 5 10.95 8.65 14.10
N LYS A 6 11.58 9.18 13.06
CA LYS A 6 12.18 10.51 13.05
C LYS A 6 12.10 11.08 11.65
N THR A 7 11.77 12.36 11.54
CA THR A 7 11.70 13.06 10.25
C THR A 7 12.67 14.24 10.24
N LYS A 8 13.22 14.52 9.06
CA LYS A 8 14.07 15.69 8.86
C LYS A 8 13.26 16.99 8.90
N PHE A 9 12.03 16.96 8.32
CA PHE A 9 11.11 18.08 8.30
C PHE A 9 9.73 17.62 8.75
N ARG A 10 9.04 18.47 9.53
CA ARG A 10 7.70 18.16 10.03
C ARG A 10 6.61 18.40 9.00
N ARG A 11 6.89 19.20 7.98
CA ARG A 11 5.95 19.58 6.93
C ARG A 11 6.57 19.34 5.58
N SER A 12 5.74 19.03 4.59
CA SER A 12 6.16 18.80 3.21
C SER A 12 5.16 19.47 2.28
N GLN A 13 5.60 19.85 1.10
CA GLN A 13 4.69 20.35 0.08
C GLN A 13 3.78 19.23 -0.39
N LYS A 14 2.52 19.56 -0.67
CA LYS A 14 1.53 18.60 -1.16
C LYS A 14 2.01 17.94 -2.46
N GLY A 15 2.51 18.72 -3.40
CA GLY A 15 3.01 18.20 -4.66
C GLY A 15 1.92 17.65 -5.57
N ARG A 16 2.35 17.07 -6.68
CA ARG A 16 1.48 16.40 -7.66
C ARG A 16 2.03 15.01 -7.93
N MET A 17 1.15 14.03 -8.03
CA MET A 17 1.51 12.65 -8.38
C MET A 17 1.22 12.42 -9.86
N LYS A 18 2.24 12.53 -10.70
CA LYS A 18 2.13 12.33 -12.13
C LYS A 18 2.94 11.12 -12.59
N GLY A 19 2.53 10.55 -13.71
CA GLY A 19 3.24 9.46 -14.36
C GLY A 19 2.99 8.11 -13.69
N ASN A 20 3.76 7.13 -14.12
CA ASN A 20 3.70 5.75 -13.64
C ASN A 20 4.87 5.46 -12.72
N ALA A 21 4.72 4.42 -11.88
CA ALA A 21 5.77 4.01 -10.97
C ALA A 21 6.99 3.50 -11.76
N GLN A 22 8.18 4.06 -11.45
CA GLN A 22 9.45 3.63 -12.04
C GLN A 22 10.21 2.68 -11.12
N ARG A 23 9.89 2.69 -9.82
CA ARG A 23 10.46 1.81 -8.80
C ARG A 23 9.34 1.16 -8.02
N GLY A 24 9.59 -0.05 -7.51
CA GLY A 24 8.59 -0.81 -6.78
C GLY A 24 7.40 -1.22 -7.64
N ASN A 25 7.62 -1.41 -8.94
CA ASN A 25 6.60 -1.80 -9.91
C ASN A 25 6.68 -3.29 -10.29
N GLN A 26 7.56 -4.05 -9.67
CA GLN A 26 7.74 -5.49 -9.91
C GLN A 26 7.74 -6.25 -8.59
N LEU A 27 7.28 -7.51 -8.64
CA LEU A 27 7.33 -8.42 -7.50
C LEU A 27 8.79 -8.82 -7.24
N SER A 28 9.25 -8.65 -6.00
CA SER A 28 10.63 -8.93 -5.60
C SER A 28 10.73 -10.04 -4.56
N PHE A 29 9.73 -10.18 -3.70
CA PHE A 29 9.79 -11.08 -2.53
C PHE A 29 8.83 -12.26 -2.66
N GLY A 30 7.64 -12.03 -3.20
CA GLY A 30 6.59 -13.04 -3.26
C GLY A 30 6.23 -13.43 -4.68
N SER A 31 5.43 -14.50 -4.80
CA SER A 31 4.90 -14.97 -6.07
C SER A 31 3.67 -14.21 -6.53
N PHE A 32 2.96 -13.58 -5.59
CA PHE A 32 1.70 -12.88 -5.85
C PHE A 32 1.74 -11.50 -5.22
N GLY A 33 0.97 -10.58 -5.79
CA GLY A 33 0.85 -9.25 -5.23
C GLY A 33 -0.30 -8.47 -5.84
N ILE A 34 -0.49 -7.26 -5.34
CA ILE A 34 -1.41 -6.30 -5.94
C ILE A 34 -0.67 -5.00 -6.24
N LYS A 35 -1.02 -4.41 -7.37
CA LYS A 35 -0.51 -3.10 -7.77
C LYS A 35 -1.66 -2.11 -7.89
N THR A 36 -1.38 -0.85 -7.63
CA THR A 36 -2.37 0.22 -7.82
C THR A 36 -2.47 0.60 -9.29
N LEU A 37 -3.67 0.96 -9.70
CA LEU A 37 -3.95 1.52 -11.02
C LEU A 37 -4.19 3.03 -10.98
N GLN A 38 -4.16 3.62 -9.80
CA GLN A 38 -4.46 5.05 -9.59
C GLN A 38 -3.38 5.72 -8.74
N SER A 39 -3.29 7.04 -8.87
CA SER A 39 -2.45 7.87 -8.02
C SER A 39 -3.28 8.38 -6.84
N LYS A 40 -2.92 7.98 -5.63
CA LYS A 40 -3.57 8.45 -4.39
C LYS A 40 -2.61 8.38 -3.21
N TRP A 41 -3.00 9.02 -2.13
CA TRP A 41 -2.35 8.87 -0.84
C TRP A 41 -3.02 7.73 -0.06
N ILE A 42 -2.22 6.85 0.51
CA ILE A 42 -2.68 5.73 1.34
C ILE A 42 -2.19 5.98 2.76
N THR A 43 -3.12 5.97 3.72
CA THR A 43 -2.78 6.22 5.12
C THR A 43 -2.23 4.96 5.78
N GLY A 44 -1.49 5.13 6.88
CA GLY A 44 -0.99 4.00 7.66
C GLY A 44 -2.11 3.10 8.19
N ARG A 45 -3.26 3.67 8.51
CA ARG A 45 -4.44 2.90 8.96
C ARG A 45 -4.99 2.02 7.86
N GLN A 46 -5.06 2.53 6.63
CA GLN A 46 -5.51 1.75 5.47
C GLN A 46 -4.56 0.59 5.17
N ILE A 47 -3.25 0.85 5.23
CA ILE A 47 -2.23 -0.18 5.03
C ILE A 47 -2.37 -1.28 6.09
N GLU A 48 -2.53 -0.91 7.34
CA GLU A 48 -2.66 -1.87 8.44
C GLU A 48 -3.96 -2.69 8.33
N ALA A 49 -5.07 -2.04 7.96
CA ALA A 49 -6.34 -2.74 7.74
C ALA A 49 -6.22 -3.77 6.61
N ALA A 50 -5.56 -3.43 5.53
CA ALA A 50 -5.33 -4.34 4.40
C ALA A 50 -4.44 -5.52 4.80
N ARG A 51 -3.35 -5.25 5.54
CA ARG A 51 -2.45 -6.29 6.04
C ARG A 51 -3.19 -7.29 6.93
N ILE A 52 -4.02 -6.79 7.84
CA ILE A 52 -4.81 -7.65 8.74
C ILE A 52 -5.79 -8.51 7.93
N ALA A 53 -6.45 -7.95 6.91
CA ALA A 53 -7.38 -8.69 6.07
C ALA A 53 -6.70 -9.84 5.34
N VAL A 54 -5.50 -9.61 4.79
CA VAL A 54 -4.70 -10.66 4.14
C VAL A 54 -4.33 -11.76 5.13
N THR A 55 -3.78 -11.37 6.27
CA THR A 55 -3.29 -12.31 7.28
C THR A 55 -4.41 -13.20 7.84
N ARG A 56 -5.58 -12.63 8.06
CA ARG A 56 -6.75 -13.38 8.54
C ARG A 56 -7.23 -14.41 7.53
N TYR A 57 -7.32 -14.03 6.27
CA TYR A 57 -7.76 -14.96 5.24
C TYR A 57 -6.77 -16.10 5.04
N MET A 58 -5.48 -15.81 5.08
CA MET A 58 -4.43 -16.80 4.96
C MET A 58 -4.26 -17.68 6.22
N GLN A 59 -4.99 -17.40 7.29
CA GLN A 59 -4.90 -18.10 8.58
C GLN A 59 -3.47 -18.14 9.13
N ARG A 60 -2.72 -17.04 8.93
CA ARG A 60 -1.30 -16.88 9.29
C ARG A 60 -0.35 -17.85 8.58
N GLN A 61 -0.80 -18.51 7.53
CA GLN A 61 0.07 -19.30 6.67
C GLN A 61 0.78 -18.40 5.67
N GLY A 62 1.97 -18.81 5.25
CA GLY A 62 2.74 -18.03 4.29
C GLY A 62 3.30 -16.75 4.88
N GLN A 63 3.69 -15.85 3.99
CA GLN A 63 4.36 -14.61 4.36
C GLN A 63 3.80 -13.44 3.57
N VAL A 64 3.71 -12.28 4.21
CA VAL A 64 3.19 -11.04 3.63
C VAL A 64 4.25 -9.95 3.72
N TRP A 65 4.48 -9.24 2.62
CA TRP A 65 5.36 -8.06 2.57
C TRP A 65 4.53 -6.84 2.22
N VAL A 66 4.64 -5.82 3.05
CA VAL A 66 4.07 -4.49 2.78
C VAL A 66 5.13 -3.68 2.04
N ARG A 67 4.86 -3.34 0.76
CA ARG A 67 5.85 -2.70 -0.11
C ARG A 67 5.82 -1.18 -0.08
N ILE A 68 4.88 -0.60 0.65
CA ILE A 68 4.74 0.86 0.78
C ILE A 68 4.85 1.26 2.24
N PHE A 69 5.30 2.49 2.47
CA PHE A 69 5.46 3.03 3.82
C PHE A 69 4.95 4.48 3.85
N PRO A 70 4.15 4.85 4.86
CA PRO A 70 3.62 6.21 4.96
C PRO A 70 4.68 7.14 5.56
N ASP A 71 5.48 7.75 4.69
CA ASP A 71 6.59 8.61 5.07
C ASP A 71 6.38 10.10 4.75
N LYS A 72 5.32 10.44 4.00
CA LYS A 72 5.04 11.82 3.64
C LYS A 72 4.19 12.48 4.72
N PRO A 73 4.69 13.55 5.37
CA PRO A 73 3.90 14.25 6.37
C PRO A 73 2.78 15.05 5.72
N ILE A 74 1.60 15.01 6.33
CA ILE A 74 0.44 15.79 5.93
C ILE A 74 0.00 16.69 7.06
N THR A 75 -0.61 17.81 6.71
CA THR A 75 -1.11 18.79 7.67
C THR A 75 -2.60 19.02 7.44
N LYS A 76 -3.29 19.44 8.48
CA LYS A 76 -4.71 19.77 8.41
C LYS A 76 -5.00 20.95 9.31
N LYS A 77 -5.85 21.85 8.83
CA LYS A 77 -6.40 22.92 9.64
C LYS A 77 -7.72 22.47 10.27
N PRO A 78 -8.06 22.96 11.47
CA PRO A 78 -9.39 22.73 12.04
C PRO A 78 -10.48 23.25 11.10
N ALA A 79 -11.65 22.59 11.12
CA ALA A 79 -12.76 22.97 10.24
C ALA A 79 -13.27 24.40 10.48
N GLU A 80 -13.06 24.94 11.68
CA GLU A 80 -13.51 26.27 12.11
C GLU A 80 -12.56 27.40 11.67
N VAL A 81 -11.36 27.06 11.19
CA VAL A 81 -10.34 28.04 10.82
C VAL A 81 -10.45 28.39 9.34
N ARG A 82 -10.41 29.69 9.05
CA ARG A 82 -10.47 30.18 7.68
C ARG A 82 -9.17 29.90 6.94
N MET A 83 -9.24 29.87 5.61
CA MET A 83 -8.07 29.72 4.75
C MET A 83 -7.09 30.88 4.95
N GLY A 84 -5.79 30.59 4.76
CA GLY A 84 -4.69 31.54 4.94
C GLY A 84 -4.06 31.50 6.31
N LYS A 85 -3.17 32.45 6.60
CA LYS A 85 -2.42 32.59 7.87
C LYS A 85 -1.51 31.39 8.19
N GLY A 86 -0.92 30.81 7.15
CA GLY A 86 0.09 29.76 7.30
C GLY A 86 -0.44 28.35 7.13
N LYS A 87 0.46 27.41 7.13
CA LYS A 87 0.19 25.99 6.93
C LYS A 87 -0.36 25.37 8.22
N GLY A 88 -1.30 24.43 8.08
CA GLY A 88 -1.88 23.72 9.21
C GLY A 88 -0.87 22.90 10.02
N ALA A 89 -1.31 22.40 11.17
CA ALA A 89 -0.49 21.56 12.03
C ALA A 89 -0.31 20.16 11.42
N PRO A 90 0.83 19.50 11.67
CA PRO A 90 1.03 18.11 11.23
C PRO A 90 -0.06 17.20 11.82
N GLU A 91 -0.68 16.37 10.96
CA GLU A 91 -1.74 15.44 11.35
C GLU A 91 -1.26 13.99 11.33
N GLY A 92 -0.40 13.63 10.37
CA GLY A 92 0.06 12.26 10.22
C GLY A 92 0.89 12.09 8.97
N PHE A 93 0.96 10.85 8.51
CA PHE A 93 1.77 10.46 7.37
C PHE A 93 0.96 9.64 6.38
N VAL A 94 1.30 9.76 5.10
CA VAL A 94 0.69 8.98 4.02
C VAL A 94 1.77 8.45 3.08
N ALA A 95 1.44 7.37 2.39
CA ALA A 95 2.24 6.82 1.31
C ALA A 95 1.67 7.32 -0.02
N PRO A 96 2.39 8.18 -0.76
CA PRO A 96 1.97 8.55 -2.10
C PRO A 96 2.28 7.41 -3.07
N VAL A 97 1.28 6.97 -3.83
CA VAL A 97 1.44 5.89 -4.81
C VAL A 97 1.02 6.38 -6.18
N THR A 98 1.69 5.87 -7.22
CA THR A 98 1.39 6.14 -8.61
C THR A 98 1.04 4.83 -9.33
N PRO A 99 0.34 4.88 -10.49
CA PRO A 99 -0.07 3.64 -11.18
C PRO A 99 1.12 2.72 -11.44
N GLY A 100 0.94 1.44 -11.16
CA GLY A 100 1.96 0.41 -11.32
C GLY A 100 2.73 0.06 -10.05
N ARG A 101 2.58 0.83 -8.97
CA ARG A 101 3.26 0.55 -7.70
C ARG A 101 2.71 -0.73 -7.07
N ILE A 102 3.59 -1.64 -6.67
CA ILE A 102 3.21 -2.83 -5.89
C ILE A 102 2.96 -2.40 -4.44
N LEU A 103 1.80 -2.79 -3.92
CA LEU A 103 1.38 -2.43 -2.56
C LEU A 103 1.69 -3.54 -1.56
N PHE A 104 1.34 -4.78 -1.91
CA PHE A 104 1.55 -5.97 -1.07
C PHE A 104 2.05 -7.11 -1.92
N GLU A 105 2.87 -7.97 -1.30
CA GLU A 105 3.30 -9.24 -1.88
C GLU A 105 3.03 -10.36 -0.89
N ILE A 106 2.69 -11.55 -1.40
CA ILE A 106 2.51 -12.74 -0.57
C ILE A 106 3.18 -13.95 -1.20
N GLU A 107 3.54 -14.90 -0.33
CA GLU A 107 4.14 -16.18 -0.72
C GLU A 107 3.74 -17.27 0.27
N GLY A 108 3.85 -18.52 -0.15
CA GLY A 108 3.62 -19.65 0.72
C GLY A 108 2.17 -20.09 0.81
N VAL A 109 1.31 -19.62 -0.11
CA VAL A 109 -0.08 -20.04 -0.21
C VAL A 109 -0.41 -20.32 -1.67
N SER A 110 -1.52 -21.04 -1.92
CA SER A 110 -1.96 -21.34 -3.28
C SER A 110 -2.43 -20.08 -4.02
N PHE A 111 -2.48 -20.18 -5.34
CA PHE A 111 -2.98 -19.10 -6.19
C PHE A 111 -4.39 -18.64 -5.78
N GLU A 112 -5.29 -19.59 -5.53
CA GLU A 112 -6.68 -19.31 -5.16
C GLU A 112 -6.76 -18.54 -3.84
N VAL A 113 -6.03 -18.99 -2.83
CA VAL A 113 -5.96 -18.34 -1.51
C VAL A 113 -5.34 -16.93 -1.65
N ALA A 114 -4.26 -16.83 -2.40
CA ALA A 114 -3.58 -15.54 -2.62
C ALA A 114 -4.51 -14.53 -3.29
N LYS A 115 -5.21 -14.94 -4.34
CA LYS A 115 -6.10 -14.07 -5.09
C LYS A 115 -7.23 -13.54 -4.21
N GLU A 116 -7.85 -14.39 -3.41
CA GLU A 116 -8.93 -13.98 -2.51
C GLU A 116 -8.42 -13.12 -1.36
N ALA A 117 -7.29 -13.46 -0.76
CA ALA A 117 -6.71 -12.67 0.31
C ALA A 117 -6.39 -11.24 -0.15
N LEU A 118 -5.78 -11.11 -1.33
CA LEU A 118 -5.45 -9.79 -1.88
C LEU A 118 -6.69 -9.02 -2.35
N ARG A 119 -7.74 -9.71 -2.80
CA ARG A 119 -9.02 -9.07 -3.10
C ARG A 119 -9.61 -8.41 -1.84
N LEU A 120 -9.58 -9.12 -0.72
CA LEU A 120 -10.05 -8.58 0.56
C LEU A 120 -9.21 -7.40 1.03
N ALA A 121 -7.89 -7.47 0.85
CA ALA A 121 -7.00 -6.37 1.15
C ALA A 121 -7.33 -5.13 0.31
N ALA A 122 -7.57 -5.33 -0.97
CA ALA A 122 -7.90 -4.24 -1.90
C ALA A 122 -9.15 -3.45 -1.49
N GLN A 123 -10.11 -4.12 -0.87
CA GLN A 123 -11.32 -3.47 -0.37
C GLN A 123 -11.05 -2.48 0.76
N LYS A 124 -9.92 -2.60 1.45
CA LYS A 124 -9.51 -1.69 2.53
C LYS A 124 -8.70 -0.50 2.03
N LEU A 125 -8.34 -0.50 0.76
CA LEU A 125 -7.49 0.52 0.16
C LEU A 125 -8.32 1.51 -0.66
N PRO A 126 -7.90 2.79 -0.75
CA PRO A 126 -8.64 3.82 -1.47
C PRO A 126 -8.39 3.83 -2.98
N VAL A 127 -7.69 2.82 -3.50
CA VAL A 127 -7.29 2.76 -4.92
C VAL A 127 -7.88 1.54 -5.60
N THR A 128 -8.04 1.63 -6.91
CA THR A 128 -8.31 0.48 -7.77
C THR A 128 -7.01 -0.30 -7.92
N THR A 129 -7.08 -1.62 -7.72
CA THR A 129 -5.89 -2.49 -7.74
C THR A 129 -6.05 -3.59 -8.77
N LYS A 130 -4.90 -4.18 -9.16
CA LYS A 130 -4.85 -5.34 -10.02
C LYS A 130 -4.01 -6.42 -9.36
N PHE A 131 -4.53 -7.65 -9.32
CA PHE A 131 -3.78 -8.83 -8.88
C PHE A 131 -2.71 -9.16 -9.90
N VAL A 132 -1.48 -9.40 -9.43
CA VAL A 132 -0.35 -9.75 -10.28
C VAL A 132 0.34 -11.00 -9.78
N VAL A 133 0.87 -11.78 -10.73
CA VAL A 133 1.60 -13.01 -10.48
C VAL A 133 3.02 -12.82 -11.03
N ARG A 134 4.00 -13.36 -10.33
CA ARG A 134 5.39 -13.32 -10.80
C ARG A 134 5.50 -14.09 -12.12
N HIS A 135 6.25 -13.52 -13.08
CA HIS A 135 6.33 -14.03 -14.44
C HIS A 135 6.88 -15.47 -14.54
N ASP A 136 7.68 -15.90 -13.56
CA ASP A 136 8.27 -17.22 -13.51
C ASP A 136 7.48 -18.21 -12.63
N TYR A 137 6.27 -17.84 -12.22
CA TYR A 137 5.43 -18.70 -11.39
C TYR A 137 4.93 -19.91 -12.19
N ASP A 138 5.10 -21.10 -11.62
CA ASP A 138 4.68 -22.35 -12.26
C ASP A 138 3.39 -22.87 -11.62
N PHE A 139 2.30 -22.78 -12.37
CA PHE A 139 0.98 -23.24 -11.94
C PHE A 139 0.89 -24.76 -11.80
N ASN A 140 1.82 -25.52 -12.39
CA ASN A 140 1.80 -26.99 -12.33
C ASN A 140 2.31 -27.54 -11.00
N ASN A 141 2.99 -26.73 -10.22
CA ASN A 141 3.55 -27.14 -8.93
C ASN A 141 2.58 -27.01 -7.76
N GLU A 142 1.36 -26.56 -7.98
CA GLU A 142 0.35 -26.44 -6.91
C GLU A 142 -0.28 -27.78 -6.50
N ASN A 143 -0.07 -28.84 -7.26
CA ASN A 143 -0.69 -30.14 -7.04
C ASN A 143 0.24 -31.16 -6.36
N VAL A 144 1.29 -30.72 -5.67
CA VAL A 144 2.19 -31.60 -4.94
C VAL A 144 2.04 -31.39 -3.45
#